data_300c34842285252acb019522d62df408
#
_entry.id   300c34842285252acb019522d62df408
#
_cell.length_a   1.000
_cell.length_b   1.000
_cell.length_c   1.000
_cell.angle_alpha   90.00
_cell.angle_beta   90.00
_cell.angle_gamma   90.00
#
_symmetry.space_group_name_H-M   'P 1'
#
loop_
_entity.id
_entity.type
_entity.pdbx_description
1 polymer ?
#
loop_
_entity_poly.entity_id
_entity_poly.type
_entity_poly.pdbx_seq_one_letter_code
_entity_poly.pdbx_strand_id
1 'polypeptide(L)'
;ALAIQTDRTRFGSLTFLAAGERIRMTGDYRYGDRKIWDFDDGGQQNAGGDKGCSHEWWHKFNEKRKNEALRAHAHMKMREVAYFLGRLDDSNSRDPNGRTILDNAMITISTESGDGRHNDPKRELSGVFHAITGANGRFKTGEILDVGAEGLDVYNTMLAGMGVADRMGPENRPMRAVDKIRR
;
A
#
# COMPACT_ATOMS: atom_id res chain seq x y z
N ALA A 1 -3.94 -13.35 -7.21
CA ALA A 1 -2.82 -14.07 -7.83
C ALA A 1 -3.32 -14.99 -8.95
N LEU A 2 -4.20 -15.97 -8.69
CA LEU A 2 -4.58 -17.02 -9.66
C LEU A 2 -5.02 -16.48 -11.04
N ALA A 3 -5.86 -15.43 -11.08
CA ALA A 3 -6.33 -14.85 -12.33
C ALA A 3 -5.18 -14.26 -13.18
N ILE A 4 -4.15 -13.74 -12.54
CA ILE A 4 -2.95 -13.25 -13.22
C ILE A 4 -2.09 -14.43 -13.68
N GLN A 5 -1.87 -15.43 -12.81
CA GLN A 5 -1.09 -16.64 -13.12
C GLN A 5 -1.66 -17.46 -14.27
N THR A 6 -2.98 -17.40 -14.47
CA THR A 6 -3.67 -18.10 -15.56
C THR A 6 -3.98 -17.22 -16.77
N ASP A 7 -3.38 -16.04 -16.86
CA ASP A 7 -3.57 -15.02 -17.91
C ASP A 7 -5.05 -14.67 -18.17
N ARG A 8 -5.88 -14.73 -17.11
CA ARG A 8 -7.29 -14.30 -17.18
C ARG A 8 -7.43 -12.80 -17.04
N THR A 9 -6.43 -12.14 -16.44
CA THR A 9 -6.32 -10.70 -16.38
C THR A 9 -4.85 -10.29 -16.29
N ARG A 10 -4.52 -9.15 -16.87
CA ARG A 10 -3.21 -8.48 -16.77
C ARG A 10 -3.26 -7.22 -15.94
N PHE A 11 -4.46 -6.78 -15.58
CA PHE A 11 -4.70 -5.59 -14.78
C PHE A 11 -5.61 -5.95 -13.61
N GLY A 12 -5.36 -5.33 -12.48
CA GLY A 12 -6.19 -5.53 -11.30
C GLY A 12 -5.93 -4.48 -10.25
N SER A 13 -6.94 -4.22 -9.46
CA SER A 13 -6.82 -3.44 -8.22
C SER A 13 -7.42 -4.22 -7.08
N LEU A 14 -6.85 -4.05 -5.90
CA LEU A 14 -7.35 -4.63 -4.68
C LEU A 14 -7.32 -3.55 -3.60
N THR A 15 -8.48 -3.27 -3.05
CA THR A 15 -8.61 -2.40 -1.88
C THR A 15 -8.89 -3.27 -0.67
N PHE A 16 -8.06 -3.17 0.38
CA PHE A 16 -8.28 -3.92 1.61
C PHE A 16 -9.53 -3.46 2.35
N LEU A 17 -9.84 -2.17 2.25
CA LEU A 17 -11.02 -1.55 2.81
C LEU A 17 -11.41 -0.35 1.96
N ALA A 18 -12.70 -0.08 1.82
CA ALA A 18 -13.16 1.20 1.29
C ALA A 18 -12.79 2.33 2.27
N ALA A 19 -12.59 3.53 1.74
CA ALA A 19 -12.37 4.71 2.56
C ALA A 19 -13.53 4.89 3.56
N GLY A 20 -13.20 5.11 4.82
CA GLY A 20 -14.18 5.28 5.89
C GLY A 20 -14.76 3.99 6.46
N GLU A 21 -14.45 2.82 5.91
CA GLU A 21 -14.83 1.56 6.55
C GLU A 21 -14.11 1.36 7.87
N ARG A 22 -14.87 0.86 8.84
CA ARG A 22 -14.46 0.74 10.24
C ARG A 22 -14.43 -0.71 10.64
N ILE A 23 -13.24 -1.31 10.61
CA ILE A 23 -13.05 -2.66 11.11
C ILE A 23 -12.60 -2.60 12.55
N ARG A 24 -13.35 -3.30 13.40
CA ARG A 24 -12.96 -3.56 14.77
C ARG A 24 -12.06 -4.78 14.80
N MET A 25 -10.83 -4.58 15.22
CA MET A 25 -9.90 -5.69 15.45
C MET A 25 -10.14 -6.27 16.84
N THR A 26 -10.09 -7.59 16.96
CA THR A 26 -10.26 -8.33 18.20
C THR A 26 -9.18 -9.39 18.37
N GLY A 27 -8.94 -9.80 19.60
CA GLY A 27 -8.04 -10.90 19.92
C GLY A 27 -6.55 -10.56 19.83
N ASP A 28 -5.75 -11.57 20.10
CA ASP A 28 -4.30 -11.51 20.03
C ASP A 28 -3.82 -11.52 18.57
N TYR A 29 -3.10 -10.50 18.18
CA TYR A 29 -2.34 -10.52 16.95
C TYR A 29 -0.93 -11.07 17.21
N ARG A 30 -0.59 -12.16 16.52
CA ARG A 30 0.70 -12.84 16.66
C ARG A 30 1.43 -12.93 15.33
N TYR A 31 2.76 -12.98 15.42
CA TYR A 31 3.65 -13.32 14.31
C TYR A 31 4.58 -14.44 14.75
N GLY A 32 4.36 -15.65 14.26
CA GLY A 32 4.92 -16.86 14.85
C GLY A 32 4.45 -16.97 16.32
N ASP A 33 5.37 -17.28 17.21
CA ASP A 33 5.08 -17.40 18.64
C ASP A 33 5.05 -16.04 19.38
N ARG A 34 5.46 -14.96 18.71
CA ARG A 34 5.53 -13.65 19.31
C ARG A 34 4.17 -12.95 19.26
N LYS A 35 3.63 -12.56 20.44
CA LYS A 35 2.51 -11.64 20.54
C LYS A 35 2.98 -10.24 20.14
N ILE A 36 2.33 -9.66 19.12
CA ILE A 36 2.62 -8.31 18.64
C ILE A 36 1.72 -7.30 19.35
N TRP A 37 0.42 -7.62 19.49
CA TRP A 37 -0.55 -6.74 20.06
C TRP A 37 -1.77 -7.50 20.56
N ASP A 38 -2.42 -6.97 21.60
CA ASP A 38 -3.70 -7.42 22.11
C ASP A 38 -4.76 -6.39 21.72
N PHE A 39 -5.60 -6.72 20.76
CA PHE A 39 -6.67 -5.85 20.34
C PHE A 39 -7.86 -5.82 21.32
N ASP A 40 -7.93 -6.79 22.23
CA ASP A 40 -8.95 -6.85 23.28
C ASP A 40 -8.51 -6.17 24.57
N ASP A 41 -7.27 -5.70 24.65
CA ASP A 41 -6.78 -4.98 25.83
C ASP A 41 -7.63 -3.73 26.08
N GLY A 42 -8.35 -3.77 27.17
CA GLY A 42 -9.53 -3.01 27.54
C GLY A 42 -9.58 -1.50 27.40
N GLY A 43 -8.48 -0.84 27.10
CA GLY A 43 -8.48 0.60 26.85
C GLY A 43 -8.98 1.03 25.48
N GLN A 44 -9.13 0.10 24.55
CA GLN A 44 -9.46 0.40 23.16
C GLN A 44 -10.88 0.04 22.75
N GLN A 45 -11.43 -0.99 23.38
CA GLN A 45 -12.74 -1.54 23.05
C GLN A 45 -13.90 -0.79 23.71
N ASN A 46 -13.66 -0.16 24.85
CA ASN A 46 -14.71 0.40 25.70
C ASN A 46 -15.12 1.84 25.38
N ALA A 47 -14.53 2.39 24.35
CA ALA A 47 -14.90 3.72 23.94
C ALA A 47 -16.06 3.67 22.96
N GLY A 48 -17.26 3.48 23.41
CA GLY A 48 -18.53 3.35 22.67
C GLY A 48 -18.53 3.78 21.19
N GLY A 49 -19.27 3.08 20.35
CA GLY A 49 -19.30 3.33 18.92
C GLY A 49 -18.00 2.92 18.22
N ASP A 50 -17.52 3.76 17.31
CA ASP A 50 -16.38 3.45 16.42
C ASP A 50 -14.99 3.64 17.04
N LYS A 51 -14.92 4.04 18.29
CA LYS A 51 -13.66 4.44 18.94
C LYS A 51 -12.64 3.32 19.11
N GLY A 52 -13.03 2.06 18.94
CA GLY A 52 -12.16 0.90 18.96
C GLY A 52 -11.73 0.38 17.58
N CYS A 53 -11.95 1.12 16.50
CA CYS A 53 -11.63 0.69 15.15
C CYS A 53 -10.38 1.37 14.57
N SER A 54 -9.83 0.78 13.53
CA SER A 54 -8.63 1.29 12.87
C SER A 54 -8.78 2.71 12.35
N HIS A 55 -9.97 3.11 11.89
CA HIS A 55 -10.24 4.46 11.43
C HIS A 55 -10.04 5.49 12.55
N GLU A 56 -10.66 5.25 13.72
CA GLU A 56 -10.50 6.15 14.87
C GLU A 56 -9.06 6.19 15.41
N TRP A 57 -8.31 5.09 15.30
CA TRP A 57 -6.92 5.08 15.70
C TRP A 57 -6.07 6.01 14.81
N TRP A 58 -6.36 6.10 13.52
CA TRP A 58 -5.68 7.04 12.64
C TRP A 58 -5.92 8.49 13.03
N HIS A 59 -7.13 8.85 13.47
CA HIS A 59 -7.40 10.19 13.99
C HIS A 59 -6.62 10.50 15.27
N LYS A 60 -6.20 9.48 15.98
CA LYS A 60 -5.53 9.57 17.29
C LYS A 60 -4.10 9.02 17.27
N PHE A 61 -3.45 9.05 16.13
CA PHE A 61 -2.15 8.39 15.96
C PHE A 61 -1.04 8.93 16.87
N ASN A 62 -1.16 10.14 17.41
CA ASN A 62 -0.20 10.69 18.36
C ASN A 62 -0.36 10.15 19.79
N GLU A 63 -1.43 9.42 20.10
CA GLU A 63 -1.60 8.75 21.37
C GLU A 63 -0.80 7.44 21.38
N LYS A 64 0.11 7.24 22.36
CA LYS A 64 1.06 6.11 22.38
C LYS A 64 0.41 4.75 22.08
N ARG A 65 -0.68 4.42 22.77
CA ARG A 65 -1.37 3.13 22.59
C ARG A 65 -2.02 3.01 21.19
N LYS A 66 -2.49 4.11 20.63
CA LYS A 66 -3.07 4.11 19.29
C LYS A 66 -1.99 3.89 18.24
N ASN A 67 -0.80 4.44 18.43
CA ASN A 67 0.35 4.18 17.56
C ASN A 67 0.76 2.70 17.56
N GLU A 68 0.75 2.05 18.71
CA GLU A 68 1.07 0.62 18.81
C GLU A 68 0.00 -0.23 18.11
N ALA A 69 -1.30 0.06 18.31
CA ALA A 69 -2.39 -0.59 17.60
C ALA A 69 -2.30 -0.40 16.08
N LEU A 70 -2.00 0.82 15.63
CA LEU A 70 -1.83 1.13 14.20
C LEU A 70 -0.64 0.39 13.59
N ARG A 71 0.48 0.29 14.31
CA ARG A 71 1.64 -0.51 13.88
C ARG A 71 1.29 -1.98 13.74
N ALA A 72 0.57 -2.55 14.70
CA ALA A 72 0.11 -3.94 14.63
C ALA A 72 -0.83 -4.17 13.45
N HIS A 73 -1.77 -3.26 13.23
CA HIS A 73 -2.70 -3.30 12.11
C HIS A 73 -1.98 -3.14 10.75
N ALA A 74 -1.04 -2.21 10.64
CA ALA A 74 -0.23 -2.04 9.44
C ALA A 74 0.62 -3.30 9.18
N HIS A 75 1.26 -3.86 10.20
CA HIS A 75 2.04 -5.09 10.08
C HIS A 75 1.17 -6.27 9.59
N MET A 76 -0.04 -6.42 10.11
CA MET A 76 -0.98 -7.44 9.65
C MET A 76 -1.31 -7.29 8.17
N LYS A 77 -1.65 -6.06 7.72
CA LYS A 77 -1.92 -5.78 6.30
C LYS A 77 -0.70 -6.07 5.43
N MET A 78 0.49 -5.67 5.85
CA MET A 78 1.71 -5.90 5.07
C MET A 78 2.09 -7.39 4.98
N ARG A 79 1.69 -8.22 5.93
CA ARG A 79 1.81 -9.69 5.80
C ARG A 79 0.96 -10.23 4.65
N GLU A 80 -0.26 -9.76 4.51
CA GLU A 80 -1.14 -10.17 3.42
C GLU A 80 -0.61 -9.69 2.06
N VAL A 81 -0.05 -8.47 2.03
CA VAL A 81 0.67 -7.96 0.85
C VAL A 81 1.87 -8.86 0.52
N ALA A 82 2.70 -9.19 1.50
CA ALA A 82 3.86 -10.04 1.30
C ALA A 82 3.46 -11.45 0.81
N TYR A 83 2.40 -12.02 1.38
CA TYR A 83 1.85 -13.28 0.89
C TYR A 83 1.40 -13.18 -0.58
N PHE A 84 0.69 -12.12 -0.93
CA PHE A 84 0.26 -11.88 -2.31
C PHE A 84 1.44 -11.76 -3.27
N LEU A 85 2.46 -10.97 -2.92
CA LEU A 85 3.67 -10.82 -3.73
C LEU A 85 4.42 -12.16 -3.86
N GLY A 86 4.55 -12.92 -2.78
CA GLY A 86 5.15 -14.25 -2.81
C GLY A 86 4.41 -15.23 -3.72
N ARG A 87 3.09 -15.09 -3.86
CA ARG A 87 2.31 -15.87 -4.84
C ARG A 87 2.60 -15.49 -6.29
N LEU A 88 3.06 -14.28 -6.55
CA LEU A 88 3.48 -13.82 -7.88
C LEU A 88 4.97 -14.09 -8.15
N ASP A 89 5.76 -14.32 -7.10
CA ASP A 89 7.17 -14.69 -7.16
C ASP A 89 7.39 -16.23 -7.19
N ASP A 90 6.36 -16.96 -7.54
CA ASP A 90 6.41 -18.42 -7.61
C ASP A 90 7.28 -18.90 -8.79
N SER A 91 8.35 -19.62 -8.47
CA SER A 91 9.27 -20.17 -9.47
C SER A 91 8.61 -21.20 -10.40
N ASN A 92 7.46 -21.78 -10.02
CA ASN A 92 6.68 -22.70 -10.83
C ASN A 92 5.69 -21.98 -11.76
N SER A 93 5.57 -20.64 -11.66
CA SER A 93 4.66 -19.83 -12.45
C SER A 93 5.45 -18.69 -13.10
N ARG A 94 6.06 -18.99 -14.25
CA ARG A 94 6.94 -18.06 -14.96
C ARG A 94 6.30 -17.58 -16.25
N ASP A 95 6.62 -16.33 -16.58
CA ASP A 95 6.33 -15.77 -17.87
C ASP A 95 7.21 -16.39 -18.98
N PRO A 96 6.82 -16.25 -20.26
CA PRO A 96 7.59 -16.79 -21.39
C PRO A 96 9.07 -16.38 -21.43
N ASN A 97 9.44 -15.26 -20.81
CA ASN A 97 10.82 -14.81 -20.70
C ASN A 97 11.62 -15.49 -19.57
N GLY A 98 11.05 -16.49 -18.90
CA GLY A 98 11.66 -17.24 -17.82
C GLY A 98 11.69 -16.55 -16.45
N ARG A 99 11.16 -15.34 -16.35
CA ARG A 99 11.06 -14.57 -15.09
C ARG A 99 9.77 -14.88 -14.34
N THR A 100 9.74 -14.58 -13.07
CA THR A 100 8.49 -14.66 -12.30
C THR A 100 7.51 -13.57 -12.74
N ILE A 101 6.25 -13.75 -12.43
CA ILE A 101 5.24 -12.72 -12.70
C ILE A 101 5.57 -11.44 -11.91
N LEU A 102 6.07 -11.58 -10.69
CA LEU A 102 6.48 -10.44 -9.87
C LEU A 102 7.62 -9.64 -10.52
N ASP A 103 8.61 -10.32 -11.09
CA ASP A 103 9.72 -9.67 -11.79
C ASP A 103 9.25 -8.75 -12.92
N ASN A 104 8.24 -9.20 -13.67
CA ASN A 104 7.71 -8.49 -14.83
C ASN A 104 6.63 -7.47 -14.47
N ALA A 105 5.95 -7.64 -13.32
CA ALA A 105 4.81 -6.84 -12.95
C ALA A 105 5.21 -5.45 -12.41
N MET A 106 4.41 -4.45 -12.76
CA MET A 106 4.34 -3.20 -12.06
C MET A 106 3.21 -3.27 -11.04
N ILE A 107 3.58 -3.35 -9.79
CA ILE A 107 2.62 -3.32 -8.67
C ILE A 107 2.94 -2.10 -7.83
N THR A 108 1.91 -1.33 -7.50
CA THR A 108 2.00 -0.24 -6.54
C THR A 108 1.13 -0.56 -5.33
N ILE A 109 1.67 -0.31 -4.15
CA ILE A 109 0.97 -0.40 -2.88
C ILE A 109 1.06 0.97 -2.26
N SER A 110 -0.08 1.60 -2.04
CA SER A 110 -0.12 2.97 -1.53
C SER A 110 -1.24 3.17 -0.52
N THR A 111 -1.18 4.28 0.18
CA THR A 111 -2.27 4.79 1.01
C THR A 111 -2.87 6.03 0.36
N GLU A 112 -4.11 6.32 0.67
CA GLU A 112 -4.80 7.52 0.18
C GLU A 112 -4.42 8.78 0.96
N SER A 113 -3.89 8.61 2.18
CA SER A 113 -3.59 9.70 3.09
C SER A 113 -2.27 9.47 3.82
N GLY A 114 -1.56 10.53 4.12
CA GLY A 114 -0.31 10.49 4.87
C GLY A 114 -0.54 10.35 6.38
N ASP A 115 -1.50 11.05 6.96
CA ASP A 115 -1.71 11.06 8.42
C ASP A 115 -3.17 10.87 8.89
N GLY A 116 -4.11 10.65 7.98
CA GLY A 116 -5.51 10.41 8.28
C GLY A 116 -6.30 11.61 8.82
N ARG A 117 -5.78 12.83 8.71
CA ARG A 117 -6.44 14.03 9.19
C ARG A 117 -7.20 14.75 8.09
N HIS A 118 -8.44 14.39 7.90
CA HIS A 118 -9.30 14.89 6.83
C HIS A 118 -9.59 16.40 6.83
N ASN A 119 -9.37 17.07 7.95
CA ASN A 119 -9.61 18.49 8.10
C ASN A 119 -8.38 19.37 7.81
N ASP A 120 -7.27 18.79 7.45
CA ASP A 120 -6.06 19.49 7.06
C ASP A 120 -5.50 18.89 5.76
N PRO A 121 -5.95 19.40 4.59
CA PRO A 121 -5.54 18.86 3.29
C PRO A 121 -4.03 18.82 3.06
N LYS A 122 -3.28 19.78 3.63
CA LYS A 122 -1.82 19.79 3.50
C LYS A 122 -1.16 18.62 4.21
N ARG A 123 -1.69 18.23 5.35
CA ARG A 123 -1.19 17.10 6.12
C ARG A 123 -1.71 15.77 5.58
N GLU A 124 -2.95 15.73 5.20
CA GLU A 124 -3.57 14.54 4.63
C GLU A 124 -2.88 14.08 3.35
N LEU A 125 -2.53 15.03 2.48
CA LEU A 125 -1.90 14.75 1.19
C LEU A 125 -0.37 14.73 1.23
N SER A 126 0.25 15.02 2.37
CA SER A 126 1.70 14.94 2.55
C SER A 126 2.13 13.59 3.08
N GLY A 127 3.33 13.14 2.69
CA GLY A 127 3.90 11.90 3.19
C GLY A 127 3.14 10.64 2.75
N VAL A 128 2.34 10.72 1.68
CA VAL A 128 1.70 9.55 1.09
C VAL A 128 2.79 8.63 0.54
N PHE A 129 2.75 7.37 0.97
CA PHE A 129 3.76 6.42 0.58
C PHE A 129 3.32 5.60 -0.63
N HIS A 130 4.29 5.28 -1.49
CA HIS A 130 4.13 4.34 -2.59
C HIS A 130 5.25 3.31 -2.54
N ALA A 131 4.92 2.05 -2.33
CA ALA A 131 5.84 0.95 -2.58
C ALA A 131 5.60 0.42 -3.99
N ILE A 132 6.67 0.26 -4.78
CA ILE A 132 6.59 -0.17 -6.17
C ILE A 132 7.49 -1.36 -6.43
N THR A 133 7.09 -2.21 -7.37
CA THR A 133 7.94 -3.29 -7.89
C THR A 133 8.81 -2.81 -9.04
N GLY A 134 9.82 -3.61 -9.40
CA GLY A 134 10.84 -3.21 -10.38
C GLY A 134 10.41 -3.22 -11.84
N ALA A 135 9.28 -3.86 -12.18
CA ALA A 135 8.77 -3.95 -13.56
C ALA A 135 9.87 -4.30 -14.58
N ASN A 136 10.48 -5.45 -14.39
CA ASN A 136 11.59 -5.94 -15.23
C ASN A 136 12.82 -5.00 -15.25
N GLY A 137 13.12 -4.41 -14.11
CA GLY A 137 14.29 -3.52 -13.95
C GLY A 137 14.11 -2.10 -14.44
N ARG A 138 12.89 -1.68 -14.78
CA ARG A 138 12.60 -0.29 -15.21
C ARG A 138 12.61 0.71 -14.06
N PHE A 139 12.37 0.22 -12.85
CA PHE A 139 12.29 1.04 -11.64
C PHE A 139 13.28 0.57 -10.58
N LYS A 140 13.72 1.49 -9.75
CA LYS A 140 14.58 1.20 -8.61
C LYS A 140 13.78 0.48 -7.53
N THR A 141 14.42 -0.47 -6.88
CA THR A 141 13.87 -1.25 -5.76
C THR A 141 14.90 -1.35 -4.64
N GLY A 142 14.45 -1.65 -3.42
CA GLY A 142 15.33 -1.79 -2.25
C GLY A 142 15.76 -0.47 -1.63
N GLU A 143 15.18 0.65 -2.04
CA GLU A 143 15.50 1.98 -1.54
C GLU A 143 14.25 2.66 -0.98
N ILE A 144 14.43 3.54 -0.01
CA ILE A 144 13.41 4.48 0.47
C ILE A 144 13.81 5.87 -0.02
N LEU A 145 12.97 6.45 -0.85
CA LEU A 145 13.24 7.72 -1.52
C LEU A 145 12.19 8.77 -1.13
N ASP A 146 12.64 9.93 -0.68
CA ASP A 146 11.81 11.13 -0.71
C ASP A 146 11.90 11.76 -2.10
N VAL A 147 10.82 11.65 -2.84
CA VAL A 147 10.79 12.11 -4.23
C VAL A 147 10.31 13.55 -4.37
N GLY A 148 9.64 14.09 -3.36
CA GLY A 148 9.12 15.46 -3.36
C GLY A 148 8.15 15.72 -4.53
N ALA A 149 7.38 14.71 -4.95
CA ALA A 149 6.49 14.76 -6.11
C ALA A 149 5.04 14.51 -5.71
N GLU A 150 4.11 14.94 -6.53
CA GLU A 150 2.71 14.60 -6.35
C GLU A 150 2.46 13.13 -6.77
N GLY A 151 1.52 12.45 -6.09
CA GLY A 151 1.19 11.05 -6.39
C GLY A 151 0.81 10.82 -7.86
N LEU A 152 0.13 11.79 -8.48
CA LEU A 152 -0.23 11.72 -9.89
C LEU A 152 0.99 11.69 -10.82
N ASP A 153 2.07 12.40 -10.48
CA ASP A 153 3.33 12.38 -11.24
C ASP A 153 4.05 11.02 -11.07
N VAL A 154 3.95 10.42 -9.88
CA VAL A 154 4.45 9.05 -9.64
C VAL A 154 3.70 8.05 -10.51
N TYR A 155 2.36 8.06 -10.51
CA TYR A 155 1.56 7.16 -11.34
C TYR A 155 1.82 7.35 -12.84
N ASN A 156 1.89 8.58 -13.32
CA ASN A 156 2.19 8.86 -14.72
C ASN A 156 3.60 8.40 -15.12
N THR A 157 4.57 8.54 -14.21
CA THR A 157 5.92 8.01 -14.44
C THR A 157 5.90 6.48 -14.53
N MET A 158 5.09 5.81 -13.72
CA MET A 158 4.92 4.36 -13.79
C MET A 158 4.26 3.92 -15.10
N LEU A 159 3.18 4.58 -15.53
CA LEU A 159 2.51 4.31 -16.81
C LEU A 159 3.50 4.45 -17.98
N ALA A 160 4.22 5.57 -18.04
CA ALA A 160 5.23 5.79 -19.07
C ALA A 160 6.34 4.73 -19.06
N GLY A 161 6.79 4.32 -17.87
CA GLY A 161 7.76 3.23 -17.71
C GLY A 161 7.26 1.88 -18.20
N MET A 162 5.95 1.66 -18.16
CA MET A 162 5.31 0.46 -18.72
C MET A 162 4.97 0.57 -20.22
N GLY A 163 5.32 1.68 -20.87
CA GLY A 163 5.03 1.94 -22.27
C GLY A 163 3.60 2.36 -22.56
N VAL A 164 2.86 2.79 -21.54
CA VAL A 164 1.50 3.34 -21.72
C VAL A 164 1.63 4.81 -22.09
N ALA A 165 1.10 5.20 -23.23
CA ALA A 165 1.16 6.57 -23.73
C ALA A 165 0.15 7.50 -23.03
N ASP A 166 -0.96 6.94 -22.58
CA ASP A 166 -2.00 7.68 -21.90
C ASP A 166 -1.52 8.14 -20.51
N ARG A 167 -2.06 9.25 -20.07
CA ARG A 167 -1.78 9.80 -18.74
C ARG A 167 -3.04 9.99 -17.92
N MET A 168 -2.87 9.98 -16.63
CA MET A 168 -3.93 10.30 -15.66
C MET A 168 -3.93 11.78 -15.33
N GLY A 169 -5.11 12.31 -15.00
CA GLY A 169 -5.31 13.67 -14.54
C GLY A 169 -5.80 14.64 -15.63
N PRO A 170 -6.04 15.91 -15.26
CA PRO A 170 -6.52 16.92 -16.19
C PRO A 170 -5.55 17.15 -17.37
N GLU A 171 -6.08 17.34 -18.56
CA GLU A 171 -5.29 17.53 -19.79
C GLU A 171 -4.33 18.73 -19.72
N ASN A 172 -4.77 19.80 -19.06
CA ASN A 172 -4.02 21.03 -18.92
C ASN A 172 -2.94 20.98 -17.81
N ARG A 173 -2.89 19.91 -17.00
CA ARG A 173 -1.87 19.75 -15.96
C ARG A 173 -0.56 19.32 -16.60
N PRO A 174 0.56 20.05 -16.41
CA PRO A 174 1.85 19.60 -16.90
C PRO A 174 2.25 18.30 -16.19
N MET A 175 2.70 17.32 -16.97
CA MET A 175 3.24 16.08 -16.43
C MET A 175 4.70 16.31 -16.03
N ARG A 176 5.06 15.88 -14.83
CA ARG A 176 6.43 15.88 -14.30
C ARG A 176 6.90 14.45 -14.14
N ALA A 177 7.95 14.08 -14.84
CA ALA A 177 8.57 12.78 -14.61
C ALA A 177 9.28 12.75 -13.26
N VAL A 178 9.12 11.64 -12.54
CA VAL A 178 9.81 11.39 -11.27
C VAL A 178 11.01 10.49 -11.55
N ASP A 179 12.07 11.09 -12.10
CA ASP A 179 13.25 10.34 -12.55
C ASP A 179 13.98 9.61 -11.41
N LYS A 180 13.83 10.08 -10.18
CA LYS A 180 14.41 9.42 -8.99
C LYS A 180 14.01 7.95 -8.85
N ILE A 181 12.81 7.55 -9.30
CA ILE A 181 12.33 6.17 -9.20
C ILE A 181 12.69 5.31 -10.41
N ARG A 182 13.18 5.90 -11.50
CA ARG A 182 13.56 5.18 -12.72
C ARG A 182 14.99 4.65 -12.62
N ARG A 183 15.25 3.53 -13.31
CA ARG A 183 16.60 3.01 -13.56
C ARG A 183 17.18 3.55 -14.81
#